data_b3f054812665fa5b8e147d9e39d18c68
#
_entry.id   b3f054812665fa5b8e147d9e39d18c68
#
_cell.length_a   1.000
_cell.length_b   1.000
_cell.length_c   1.000
_cell.angle_alpha   90.00
_cell.angle_beta   90.00
_cell.angle_gamma   90.00
#
_symmetry.space_group_name_H-M   'P 1'
#
loop_
_entity.id
_entity.type
_entity.pdbx_description
1 polymer ?
#
loop_
_entity_poly.entity_id
_entity_poly.type
_entity_poly.pdbx_seq_one_letter_code
_entity_poly.pdbx_strand_id
1 'polypeptide(L)'
;DLVAGDDVYSCIIPFYDSGTYVQYYIRAHNENAISLSPEKAEYEFYYYTVAPDFMEGDLVINEIMASNDQTQADEYGEFDDWIEIYNIGSSNINLGDYYLSDNINLLDKYNFPSIALAPGEYFVVWADDDEEDQGDNHATFKLSASGEAVYLSDANLNLVDGVVFGEQQTDMAYARVPNGTGPFLIQSPTFSNNNDLLSSQLEYKPGKQLIKITDILGRDVRVECKYVVLLYIYNDGSIEKKYVK
;
A
#
# COMPACT_ATOMS: atom_id res chain seq x y z
N ASP A 1 -6.13 0.61 -28.25
CA ASP A 1 -5.24 -0.46 -28.67
C ASP A 1 -4.14 0.10 -29.57
N LEU A 2 -2.87 -0.12 -29.22
CA LEU A 2 -1.69 0.36 -29.96
C LEU A 2 -1.13 -0.71 -30.93
N VAL A 3 -1.51 -1.97 -30.77
CA VAL A 3 -1.04 -3.10 -31.56
C VAL A 3 -2.24 -3.95 -32.01
N ALA A 4 -2.59 -3.84 -33.28
CA ALA A 4 -3.73 -4.59 -33.82
C ALA A 4 -3.45 -6.10 -33.87
N GLY A 5 -4.33 -6.90 -33.27
CA GLY A 5 -4.30 -8.38 -33.36
C GLY A 5 -3.48 -9.08 -32.29
N ASP A 6 -3.12 -8.39 -31.20
CA ASP A 6 -2.46 -8.99 -30.03
C ASP A 6 -3.44 -9.48 -28.94
N ASP A 7 -4.75 -9.37 -29.22
CA ASP A 7 -5.83 -9.71 -28.29
C ASP A 7 -5.81 -8.88 -26.98
N VAL A 8 -5.09 -7.75 -26.95
CA VAL A 8 -5.04 -6.80 -25.81
C VAL A 8 -5.89 -5.58 -26.15
N TYR A 9 -6.78 -5.22 -25.26
CA TYR A 9 -7.66 -4.07 -25.40
C TYR A 9 -7.44 -3.10 -24.27
N SER A 10 -7.41 -1.80 -24.57
CA SER A 10 -7.31 -0.73 -23.60
C SER A 10 -8.50 0.21 -23.67
N CYS A 11 -8.91 0.75 -22.55
CA CYS A 11 -9.89 1.82 -22.46
C CYS A 11 -9.38 2.90 -21.51
N ILE A 12 -9.86 4.12 -21.72
CA ILE A 12 -9.60 5.23 -20.80
C ILE A 12 -10.77 5.28 -19.83
N ILE A 13 -10.46 5.19 -18.54
CA ILE A 13 -11.43 5.48 -17.49
C ILE A 13 -11.54 7.00 -17.39
N PRO A 14 -12.76 7.60 -17.36
CA PRO A 14 -12.93 9.03 -17.17
C PRO A 14 -12.25 9.53 -15.90
N PHE A 15 -11.84 10.80 -15.91
CA PHE A 15 -11.35 11.46 -14.71
C PHE A 15 -12.48 11.57 -13.67
N TYR A 16 -12.14 11.31 -12.43
CA TYR A 16 -13.00 11.47 -11.27
C TYR A 16 -12.23 12.24 -10.19
N ASP A 17 -12.96 12.99 -9.37
CA ASP A 17 -12.38 13.72 -8.25
C ASP A 17 -11.77 12.77 -7.20
N SER A 18 -10.76 13.27 -6.49
CA SER A 18 -10.12 12.58 -5.38
C SER A 18 -11.15 12.07 -4.35
N GLY A 19 -10.91 10.88 -3.82
CA GLY A 19 -11.80 10.20 -2.88
C GLY A 19 -13.03 9.55 -3.52
N THR A 20 -13.23 9.68 -4.85
CA THR A 20 -14.34 9.03 -5.54
C THR A 20 -14.15 7.51 -5.53
N TYR A 21 -15.16 6.79 -5.05
CA TYR A 21 -15.23 5.34 -5.14
C TYR A 21 -15.78 4.94 -6.51
N VAL A 22 -14.95 4.33 -7.33
CA VAL A 22 -15.29 3.92 -8.70
C VAL A 22 -15.54 2.42 -8.75
N GLN A 23 -16.71 2.03 -9.22
CA GLN A 23 -17.06 0.64 -9.50
C GLN A 23 -17.11 0.43 -11.02
N TYR A 24 -16.56 -0.68 -11.50
CA TYR A 24 -16.57 -0.98 -12.93
C TYR A 24 -16.66 -2.48 -13.19
N TYR A 25 -17.06 -2.81 -14.41
CA TYR A 25 -17.00 -4.18 -14.93
C TYR A 25 -16.53 -4.15 -16.38
N ILE A 26 -16.03 -5.25 -16.87
CA ILE A 26 -15.61 -5.41 -18.25
C ILE A 26 -16.67 -6.20 -18.99
N ARG A 27 -17.09 -5.68 -20.15
CA ARG A 27 -18.02 -6.35 -21.04
C ARG A 27 -17.36 -6.57 -22.40
N ALA A 28 -17.19 -7.82 -22.78
CA ALA A 28 -16.80 -8.20 -24.13
C ALA A 28 -18.01 -8.81 -24.86
N HIS A 29 -18.20 -8.45 -26.12
CA HIS A 29 -19.30 -9.02 -26.93
C HIS A 29 -18.91 -9.15 -28.40
N ASN A 30 -19.51 -10.15 -29.05
CA ASN A 30 -19.52 -10.29 -30.49
C ASN A 30 -20.97 -10.52 -30.96
N GLU A 31 -21.16 -10.88 -32.23
CA GLU A 31 -22.49 -11.11 -32.81
C GLU A 31 -23.28 -12.28 -32.13
N ASN A 32 -22.57 -13.21 -31.46
CA ASN A 32 -23.15 -14.45 -30.95
C ASN A 32 -23.09 -14.59 -29.44
N ALA A 33 -22.29 -13.78 -28.73
CA ALA A 33 -22.04 -13.94 -27.31
C ALA A 33 -21.71 -12.64 -26.59
N ILE A 34 -21.99 -12.60 -25.29
CA ILE A 34 -21.57 -11.57 -24.34
C ILE A 34 -20.82 -12.27 -23.20
N SER A 35 -19.70 -11.70 -22.79
CA SER A 35 -18.95 -12.11 -21.61
C SER A 35 -18.80 -10.92 -20.68
N LEU A 36 -18.92 -11.15 -19.38
CA LEU A 36 -18.75 -10.15 -18.32
C LEU A 36 -17.61 -10.55 -17.39
N SER A 37 -16.92 -9.57 -16.86
CA SER A 37 -15.92 -9.78 -15.81
C SER A 37 -16.03 -8.65 -14.77
N PRO A 38 -16.35 -8.93 -13.49
CA PRO A 38 -16.70 -10.26 -12.95
C PRO A 38 -17.88 -10.92 -13.65
N GLU A 39 -17.95 -12.24 -13.60
CA GLU A 39 -19.02 -13.01 -14.30
C GLU A 39 -20.44 -12.58 -13.88
N LYS A 40 -20.56 -12.17 -12.61
CA LYS A 40 -21.82 -11.70 -12.01
C LYS A 40 -21.87 -10.18 -11.91
N ALA A 41 -21.51 -9.47 -12.96
CA ALA A 41 -21.46 -8.01 -13.01
C ALA A 41 -22.80 -7.29 -12.78
N GLU A 42 -23.89 -8.03 -12.53
CA GLU A 42 -25.17 -7.48 -12.06
C GLU A 42 -25.11 -7.04 -10.58
N TYR A 43 -24.19 -7.60 -9.79
CA TYR A 43 -24.01 -7.35 -8.36
C TYR A 43 -22.57 -7.53 -7.87
N GLU A 44 -21.64 -7.94 -8.71
CA GLU A 44 -20.19 -7.99 -8.45
C GLU A 44 -19.47 -6.99 -9.35
N PHE A 45 -18.60 -6.17 -8.78
CA PHE A 45 -17.85 -5.14 -9.51
C PHE A 45 -16.37 -5.18 -9.11
N TYR A 46 -15.51 -4.81 -10.04
CA TYR A 46 -14.19 -4.31 -9.68
C TYR A 46 -14.35 -2.90 -9.11
N TYR A 47 -13.47 -2.50 -8.22
CA TYR A 47 -13.51 -1.16 -7.65
C TYR A 47 -12.12 -0.63 -7.37
N TYR A 48 -12.01 0.69 -7.34
CA TYR A 48 -10.88 1.42 -6.80
C TYR A 48 -11.38 2.76 -6.26
N THR A 49 -10.61 3.35 -5.35
CA THR A 49 -10.83 4.73 -4.91
C THR A 49 -9.80 5.61 -5.60
N VAL A 50 -10.25 6.75 -6.12
CA VAL A 50 -9.34 7.74 -6.73
C VAL A 50 -8.46 8.30 -5.62
N ALA A 51 -7.14 8.06 -5.73
CA ALA A 51 -6.20 8.61 -4.76
C ALA A 51 -6.25 10.15 -4.79
N PRO A 52 -6.07 10.81 -3.65
CA PRO A 52 -5.92 12.25 -3.62
C PRO A 52 -4.67 12.68 -4.39
N ASP A 53 -4.71 13.88 -4.95
CA ASP A 53 -3.54 14.52 -5.51
C ASP A 53 -2.65 14.99 -4.36
N PHE A 54 -1.44 14.46 -4.28
CA PHE A 54 -0.44 14.89 -3.31
C PHE A 54 0.49 15.93 -3.93
N MET A 55 0.83 16.93 -3.14
CA MET A 55 1.91 17.85 -3.48
C MET A 55 3.25 17.12 -3.30
N GLU A 56 4.20 17.34 -4.21
CA GLU A 56 5.56 16.85 -3.98
C GLU A 56 6.13 17.52 -2.73
N GLY A 57 6.58 16.70 -1.79
CA GLY A 57 7.17 17.14 -0.52
C GLY A 57 8.33 16.24 -0.09
N ASP A 58 9.14 16.78 0.79
CA ASP A 58 10.31 16.07 1.35
C ASP A 58 9.95 15.27 2.61
N LEU A 59 8.73 15.42 3.14
CA LEU A 59 8.23 14.68 4.31
C LEU A 59 7.23 13.63 3.87
N VAL A 60 7.44 12.38 4.28
CA VAL A 60 6.60 11.26 3.85
C VAL A 60 6.20 10.36 5.03
N ILE A 61 5.07 9.69 4.90
CA ILE A 61 4.71 8.54 5.73
C ILE A 61 5.55 7.36 5.26
N ASN A 62 6.38 6.81 6.13
CA ASN A 62 7.37 5.79 5.77
C ASN A 62 6.97 4.38 6.20
N GLU A 63 6.42 4.23 7.41
CA GLU A 63 6.00 2.96 7.98
C GLU A 63 4.78 3.14 8.87
N ILE A 64 3.88 2.15 8.89
CA ILE A 64 2.69 2.11 9.73
C ILE A 64 2.62 0.76 10.44
N MET A 65 2.26 0.78 11.72
CA MET A 65 1.91 -0.38 12.53
C MET A 65 0.50 -0.18 13.07
N ALA A 66 -0.48 -0.91 12.55
CA ALA A 66 -1.88 -0.80 12.95
C ALA A 66 -2.39 -2.04 13.72
N SER A 67 -1.49 -2.81 14.28
CA SER A 67 -1.76 -3.91 15.23
C SER A 67 -0.46 -4.29 15.92
N ASN A 68 -0.12 -3.61 17.01
CA ASN A 68 1.11 -3.80 17.76
C ASN A 68 0.80 -4.49 19.10
N ASP A 69 1.23 -5.75 19.28
CA ASP A 69 1.04 -6.51 20.51
C ASP A 69 2.31 -6.59 21.35
N GLN A 70 3.48 -6.66 20.72
CA GLN A 70 4.75 -6.93 21.43
C GLN A 70 6.00 -6.43 20.69
N THR A 71 5.83 -5.64 19.62
CA THR A 71 6.97 -5.24 18.77
C THR A 71 7.77 -4.10 19.38
N GLN A 72 7.12 -2.99 19.65
CA GLN A 72 7.72 -1.79 20.22
C GLN A 72 6.74 -1.15 21.20
N ALA A 73 7.16 -0.97 22.43
CA ALA A 73 6.41 -0.20 23.40
C ALA A 73 6.79 1.29 23.31
N ASP A 74 5.85 2.14 23.69
CA ASP A 74 6.07 3.57 23.91
C ASP A 74 6.87 3.84 25.20
N GLU A 75 7.00 5.09 25.60
CA GLU A 75 7.69 5.52 26.81
C GLU A 75 6.94 5.17 28.12
N TYR A 76 5.65 4.81 28.03
CA TYR A 76 4.81 4.38 29.15
C TYR A 76 4.76 2.86 29.29
N GLY A 77 5.33 2.13 28.30
CA GLY A 77 5.40 0.67 28.27
C GLY A 77 4.17 0.03 27.64
N GLU A 78 3.37 0.79 26.91
CA GLU A 78 2.20 0.34 26.19
C GLU A 78 2.55 -0.04 24.74
N PHE A 79 1.84 -0.99 24.15
CA PHE A 79 2.06 -1.45 22.79
C PHE A 79 0.98 -0.88 21.89
N ASP A 80 1.14 0.39 21.54
CA ASP A 80 0.19 1.11 20.74
C ASP A 80 0.55 1.08 19.24
N ASP A 81 -0.44 1.33 18.41
CA ASP A 81 -0.25 1.51 16.98
C ASP A 81 0.58 2.76 16.73
N TRP A 82 1.34 2.81 15.62
CA TRP A 82 2.20 3.94 15.33
C TRP A 82 2.35 4.23 13.84
N ILE A 83 2.71 5.49 13.57
CA ILE A 83 2.98 6.01 12.23
C ILE A 83 4.36 6.64 12.24
N GLU A 84 5.20 6.24 11.32
CA GLU A 84 6.53 6.80 11.15
C GLU A 84 6.56 7.79 9.99
N ILE A 85 7.08 8.97 10.27
CA ILE A 85 7.34 10.05 9.31
C ILE A 85 8.82 10.12 9.04
N TYR A 86 9.20 10.34 7.79
CA TYR A 86 10.58 10.36 7.34
C TYR A 86 10.88 11.58 6.47
N ASN A 87 11.98 12.29 6.75
CA ASN A 87 12.46 13.38 5.92
C ASN A 87 13.38 12.84 4.81
N ILE A 88 12.84 12.73 3.59
CA ILE A 88 13.58 12.30 2.39
C ILE A 88 14.36 13.45 1.74
N GLY A 89 14.16 14.67 2.20
CA GLY A 89 14.74 15.87 1.62
C GLY A 89 16.21 16.10 1.98
N SER A 90 16.70 17.27 1.61
CA SER A 90 18.07 17.70 1.85
C SER A 90 18.19 18.82 2.90
N SER A 91 17.07 19.23 3.50
CA SER A 91 16.99 20.33 4.46
C SER A 91 16.17 19.92 5.70
N ASN A 92 16.42 20.63 6.82
CA ASN A 92 15.59 20.45 8.01
C ASN A 92 14.15 20.89 7.74
N ILE A 93 13.21 20.10 8.23
CA ILE A 93 11.76 20.35 8.16
C ILE A 93 11.27 20.63 9.59
N ASN A 94 10.52 21.72 9.80
CA ASN A 94 9.83 21.92 11.07
C ASN A 94 8.52 21.13 11.05
N LEU A 95 8.40 20.09 11.86
CA LEU A 95 7.20 19.25 11.91
C LEU A 95 5.96 20.01 12.34
N GLY A 96 6.08 21.07 13.16
CA GLY A 96 4.96 21.89 13.60
C GLY A 96 4.22 22.64 12.48
N ASP A 97 4.74 22.60 11.24
CA ASP A 97 4.08 23.12 10.04
C ASP A 97 3.23 22.06 9.32
N TYR A 98 3.03 20.87 9.94
CA TYR A 98 2.32 19.75 9.35
C TYR A 98 1.26 19.16 10.29
N TYR A 99 0.33 18.44 9.69
CA TYR A 99 -0.74 17.72 10.38
C TYR A 99 -0.82 16.26 9.90
N LEU A 100 -1.33 15.40 10.78
CA LEU A 100 -1.62 14.01 10.48
C LEU A 100 -3.09 13.71 10.80
N SER A 101 -3.73 12.89 9.97
CA SER A 101 -5.14 12.54 10.16
C SER A 101 -5.49 11.19 9.54
N ASP A 102 -6.42 10.48 10.15
CA ASP A 102 -7.13 9.31 9.61
C ASP A 102 -8.36 9.70 8.78
N ASN A 103 -8.65 11.00 8.62
CA ASN A 103 -9.87 11.48 7.99
C ASN A 103 -9.58 12.59 6.96
N ILE A 104 -9.82 12.29 5.67
CA ILE A 104 -9.63 13.23 4.56
C ILE A 104 -10.44 14.53 4.69
N ASN A 105 -11.55 14.51 5.43
CA ASN A 105 -12.41 15.69 5.64
C ASN A 105 -12.03 16.50 6.87
N LEU A 106 -11.02 16.10 7.63
CA LEU A 106 -10.50 16.76 8.83
C LEU A 106 -8.98 16.56 8.91
N LEU A 107 -8.24 17.25 8.05
CA LEU A 107 -6.79 17.03 7.87
C LEU A 107 -5.94 17.54 9.04
N ASP A 108 -6.44 18.46 9.85
CA ASP A 108 -5.80 19.08 11.01
C ASP A 108 -6.09 18.36 12.34
N LYS A 109 -6.34 17.05 12.30
CA LYS A 109 -6.75 16.27 13.47
C LYS A 109 -5.64 16.14 14.53
N TYR A 110 -4.41 15.99 14.10
CA TYR A 110 -3.23 15.97 14.94
C TYR A 110 -2.19 16.95 14.39
N ASN A 111 -1.71 17.88 15.22
CA ASN A 111 -0.62 18.79 14.88
C ASN A 111 0.69 18.28 15.48
N PHE A 112 1.69 18.09 14.66
CA PHE A 112 3.01 17.68 15.14
C PHE A 112 3.62 18.73 16.08
N PRO A 113 4.45 18.31 17.04
CA PRO A 113 5.23 19.24 17.84
C PRO A 113 6.22 20.04 16.98
N SER A 114 6.53 21.28 17.39
CA SER A 114 7.48 22.13 16.67
C SER A 114 8.92 21.63 16.88
N ILE A 115 9.29 20.61 16.13
CA ILE A 115 10.59 19.93 16.14
C ILE A 115 11.21 20.01 14.75
N ALA A 116 12.50 20.32 14.67
CA ALA A 116 13.25 20.28 13.41
C ALA A 116 13.69 18.84 13.12
N LEU A 117 13.14 18.23 12.09
CA LEU A 117 13.54 16.92 11.60
C LEU A 117 14.61 17.07 10.51
N ALA A 118 15.84 16.59 10.77
CA ALA A 118 16.94 16.71 9.81
C ALA A 118 16.79 15.73 8.63
N PRO A 119 17.50 15.96 7.52
CA PRO A 119 17.54 15.01 6.41
C PRO A 119 17.91 13.59 6.84
N GLY A 120 17.09 12.61 6.44
CA GLY A 120 17.30 11.22 6.78
C GLY A 120 16.88 10.81 8.20
N GLU A 121 16.25 11.71 8.95
CA GLU A 121 15.70 11.41 10.28
C GLU A 121 14.24 10.96 10.21
N TYR A 122 13.85 10.20 11.23
CA TYR A 122 12.52 9.66 11.43
C TYR A 122 11.85 10.30 12.63
N PHE A 123 10.53 10.42 12.61
CA PHE A 123 9.71 10.80 13.74
C PHE A 123 8.54 9.83 13.86
N VAL A 124 8.32 9.27 15.04
CA VAL A 124 7.23 8.34 15.32
C VAL A 124 6.11 9.06 16.06
N VAL A 125 4.89 8.84 15.58
CA VAL A 125 3.65 9.26 16.24
C VAL A 125 2.91 7.99 16.67
N TRP A 126 2.62 7.89 17.96
CA TRP A 126 1.75 6.85 18.51
C TRP A 126 0.29 7.20 18.19
N ALA A 127 -0.43 6.26 17.64
CA ALA A 127 -1.81 6.44 17.20
C ALA A 127 -2.76 5.74 18.19
N ASP A 128 -2.92 6.33 19.37
CA ASP A 128 -3.51 5.73 20.55
C ASP A 128 -4.62 6.55 21.22
N ASP A 129 -4.88 7.78 20.71
CA ASP A 129 -5.88 8.72 21.25
C ASP A 129 -5.61 9.14 22.70
N ASP A 130 -4.32 9.22 23.08
CA ASP A 130 -3.85 9.52 24.43
C ASP A 130 -3.00 10.80 24.54
N GLU A 131 -3.09 11.74 23.55
CA GLU A 131 -2.35 13.01 23.51
C GLU A 131 -2.48 13.82 24.83
N GLU A 132 -3.68 13.86 25.42
CA GLU A 132 -3.94 14.62 26.64
C GLU A 132 -3.18 14.09 27.86
N ASP A 133 -2.92 12.78 27.90
CA ASP A 133 -2.32 12.10 29.05
C ASP A 133 -0.83 11.80 28.83
N GLN A 134 -0.39 11.57 27.60
CA GLN A 134 0.94 11.04 27.27
C GLN A 134 1.82 12.00 26.46
N GLY A 135 1.27 13.07 25.88
CA GLY A 135 2.05 14.17 25.29
C GLY A 135 2.04 14.26 23.78
N ASP A 136 2.89 15.16 23.26
CA ASP A 136 2.79 15.71 21.89
C ASP A 136 3.11 14.70 20.76
N ASN A 137 3.68 13.53 21.04
CA ASN A 137 3.94 12.47 20.07
C ASN A 137 2.88 11.36 20.06
N HIS A 138 1.79 11.56 20.81
CA HIS A 138 0.60 10.71 20.81
C HIS A 138 -0.51 11.42 20.03
N ALA A 139 -1.09 10.71 19.05
CA ALA A 139 -2.12 11.29 18.18
C ALA A 139 -3.51 11.22 18.84
N THR A 140 -4.37 12.15 18.46
CA THR A 140 -5.78 12.21 18.87
C THR A 140 -6.68 11.21 18.15
N PHE A 141 -6.10 10.10 17.65
CA PHE A 141 -6.83 9.05 16.93
C PHE A 141 -6.07 7.72 17.00
N LYS A 142 -6.79 6.62 16.76
CA LYS A 142 -6.26 5.25 16.69
C LYS A 142 -6.27 4.76 15.25
N LEU A 143 -5.45 3.76 14.95
CA LEU A 143 -5.52 3.05 13.68
C LEU A 143 -6.43 1.81 13.78
N SER A 144 -6.95 1.41 12.63
CA SER A 144 -7.77 0.19 12.53
C SER A 144 -7.00 -0.93 11.85
N ALA A 145 -6.80 -2.03 12.54
CA ALA A 145 -6.20 -3.24 11.95
C ALA A 145 -6.97 -3.80 10.74
N SER A 146 -8.27 -3.48 10.61
CA SER A 146 -9.08 -3.89 9.45
C SER A 146 -8.83 -3.05 8.19
N GLY A 147 -8.05 -1.99 8.32
CA GLY A 147 -7.69 -1.08 7.22
C GLY A 147 -8.42 0.25 7.28
N GLU A 148 -7.72 1.28 6.85
CA GLU A 148 -8.18 2.65 6.71
C GLU A 148 -7.19 3.49 5.88
N ALA A 149 -7.18 4.80 6.07
CA ALA A 149 -6.24 5.72 5.42
C ALA A 149 -5.62 6.66 6.44
N VAL A 150 -4.35 7.05 6.18
CA VAL A 150 -3.64 8.11 6.91
C VAL A 150 -3.19 9.15 5.91
N TYR A 151 -3.33 10.42 6.28
CA TYR A 151 -3.03 11.58 5.46
C TYR A 151 -2.06 12.52 6.19
N LEU A 152 -1.05 12.98 5.48
CA LEU A 152 -0.11 14.01 5.91
C LEU A 152 -0.42 15.29 5.14
N SER A 153 -0.59 16.42 5.82
CA SER A 153 -0.87 17.73 5.20
C SER A 153 0.04 18.83 5.74
N ASP A 154 0.23 19.87 4.93
CA ASP A 154 0.96 21.08 5.33
C ASP A 154 0.07 22.06 6.16
N ALA A 155 0.66 23.16 6.60
CA ALA A 155 -0.03 24.19 7.38
C ALA A 155 -1.21 24.88 6.64
N ASN A 156 -1.32 24.71 5.33
CA ASN A 156 -2.45 25.19 4.52
C ASN A 156 -3.47 24.09 4.23
N LEU A 157 -3.31 22.92 4.85
CA LEU A 157 -4.12 21.72 4.64
C LEU A 157 -4.04 21.16 3.20
N ASN A 158 -2.94 21.41 2.51
CA ASN A 158 -2.66 20.70 1.27
C ASN A 158 -2.10 19.31 1.60
N LEU A 159 -2.59 18.31 0.91
CA LEU A 159 -2.08 16.95 1.08
C LEU A 159 -0.64 16.84 0.54
N VAL A 160 0.27 16.38 1.40
CA VAL A 160 1.70 16.17 1.10
C VAL A 160 1.97 14.70 0.81
N ASP A 161 1.40 13.81 1.62
CA ASP A 161 1.51 12.36 1.45
C ASP A 161 0.29 11.66 2.06
N GLY A 162 0.15 10.37 1.77
CA GLY A 162 -0.91 9.57 2.37
C GLY A 162 -0.81 8.11 1.96
N VAL A 163 -1.46 7.28 2.74
CA VAL A 163 -1.51 5.85 2.50
C VAL A 163 -2.91 5.33 2.81
N VAL A 164 -3.40 4.46 1.94
CA VAL A 164 -4.60 3.65 2.17
C VAL A 164 -4.13 2.22 2.35
N PHE A 165 -4.52 1.59 3.44
CA PHE A 165 -4.13 0.22 3.74
C PHE A 165 -5.36 -0.65 4.06
N GLY A 166 -5.26 -1.93 3.73
CA GLY A 166 -6.25 -2.94 4.08
C GLY A 166 -5.93 -3.61 5.41
N GLU A 167 -6.50 -4.80 5.64
CA GLU A 167 -6.27 -5.59 6.85
C GLU A 167 -4.78 -5.79 7.12
N GLN A 168 -4.37 -5.49 8.35
CA GLN A 168 -3.00 -5.59 8.83
C GLN A 168 -2.81 -6.84 9.69
N GLN A 169 -1.59 -7.37 9.65
CA GLN A 169 -1.19 -8.50 10.49
C GLN A 169 -0.56 -7.98 11.78
N THR A 170 -0.92 -8.58 12.91
CA THR A 170 -0.33 -8.22 14.21
C THR A 170 1.19 -8.35 14.18
N ASP A 171 1.87 -7.35 14.72
CA ASP A 171 3.34 -7.24 14.78
C ASP A 171 4.04 -7.21 13.41
N MET A 172 3.31 -6.84 12.36
CA MET A 172 3.85 -6.61 11.02
C MET A 172 3.58 -5.16 10.60
N ALA A 173 4.58 -4.52 10.06
CA ALA A 173 4.47 -3.16 9.55
C ALA A 173 4.07 -3.11 8.07
N TYR A 174 3.45 -2.02 7.67
CA TYR A 174 3.20 -1.65 6.29
C TYR A 174 4.11 -0.48 5.95
N ALA A 175 5.18 -0.73 5.21
CA ALA A 175 6.33 0.16 5.09
C ALA A 175 6.76 0.40 3.64
N ARG A 176 7.31 1.60 3.35
CA ARG A 176 7.85 1.92 2.02
C ARG A 176 9.15 1.18 1.75
N VAL A 177 9.20 0.46 0.65
CA VAL A 177 10.40 -0.22 0.16
C VAL A 177 10.56 0.05 -1.35
N PRO A 178 11.60 0.74 -1.79
CA PRO A 178 12.69 1.37 -1.04
C PRO A 178 12.24 2.43 -0.03
N ASN A 179 13.04 2.58 1.03
CA ASN A 179 12.81 3.50 2.15
C ASN A 179 12.45 4.92 1.67
N GLY A 180 11.37 5.47 2.18
CA GLY A 180 10.87 6.81 1.87
C GLY A 180 10.24 7.00 0.50
N THR A 181 10.53 6.13 -0.50
CA THR A 181 10.14 6.38 -1.90
C THR A 181 9.40 5.23 -2.57
N GLY A 182 9.48 4.03 -2.01
CA GLY A 182 8.88 2.84 -2.61
C GLY A 182 7.37 2.70 -2.37
N PRO A 183 6.75 1.70 -2.99
CA PRO A 183 5.43 1.26 -2.60
C PRO A 183 5.45 0.71 -1.17
N PHE A 184 4.29 0.72 -0.52
CA PHE A 184 4.13 0.08 0.78
C PHE A 184 4.04 -1.43 0.65
N LEU A 185 4.80 -2.14 1.48
CA LEU A 185 4.81 -3.61 1.57
C LEU A 185 4.68 -4.04 3.02
N ILE A 186 4.06 -5.21 3.26
CA ILE A 186 4.03 -5.82 4.60
C ILE A 186 5.40 -6.44 4.85
N GLN A 187 6.01 -6.06 5.99
CA GLN A 187 7.30 -6.57 6.43
C GLN A 187 7.42 -6.58 7.96
N SER A 188 8.51 -7.13 8.49
CA SER A 188 8.86 -6.91 9.88
C SER A 188 9.12 -5.43 10.14
N PRO A 189 8.66 -4.86 11.25
CA PRO A 189 8.84 -3.44 11.53
C PRO A 189 10.30 -3.06 11.71
N THR A 190 10.62 -1.84 11.30
CA THR A 190 11.96 -1.28 11.39
C THR A 190 12.09 -0.21 12.48
N PHE A 191 11.05 0.45 12.83
CA PHE A 191 10.92 1.47 13.87
C PHE A 191 12.11 2.43 13.98
N SER A 192 12.00 3.62 13.40
CA SER A 192 13.06 4.64 13.33
C SER A 192 14.35 4.19 12.63
N ASN A 193 14.21 3.27 11.67
CA ASN A 193 15.33 2.78 10.89
C ASN A 193 14.94 2.64 9.40
N ASN A 194 15.96 2.41 8.58
CA ASN A 194 15.79 2.25 7.14
C ASN A 194 15.05 0.94 6.81
N ASN A 195 13.94 1.03 6.09
CA ASN A 195 13.11 -0.11 5.69
C ASN A 195 13.84 -1.11 4.77
N ASP A 196 14.89 -0.68 4.07
CA ASP A 196 15.67 -1.55 3.17
C ASP A 196 16.58 -2.53 3.91
N LEU A 197 16.88 -2.27 5.21
CA LEU A 197 17.80 -3.12 5.98
C LEU A 197 17.29 -4.54 6.14
N LEU A 198 15.98 -4.72 6.24
CA LEU A 198 15.37 -6.05 6.32
C LEU A 198 15.26 -6.71 4.95
N SER A 199 15.07 -5.93 3.87
CA SER A 199 15.05 -6.45 2.51
C SER A 199 16.41 -6.99 2.07
N SER A 200 17.52 -6.50 2.64
CA SER A 200 18.86 -7.00 2.36
C SER A 200 19.20 -8.30 3.08
N GLN A 201 18.45 -8.66 4.14
CA GLN A 201 18.58 -9.95 4.84
C GLN A 201 17.57 -11.00 4.34
N LEU A 202 16.41 -10.54 3.88
CA LEU A 202 15.57 -11.33 3.00
C LEU A 202 16.26 -11.22 1.63
N GLU A 203 16.93 -12.30 1.17
CA GLU A 203 17.14 -12.43 -0.26
C GLU A 203 15.80 -12.06 -0.91
N TYR A 204 15.71 -10.88 -1.53
CA TYR A 204 14.62 -10.54 -2.43
C TYR A 204 14.67 -11.61 -3.52
N LYS A 205 13.98 -12.70 -3.26
CA LYS A 205 13.54 -13.57 -4.33
C LYS A 205 12.43 -12.76 -4.99
N PRO A 206 12.72 -12.13 -6.14
CA PRO A 206 11.72 -11.37 -6.88
C PRO A 206 10.52 -12.29 -6.95
N GLY A 207 9.40 -11.84 -6.43
CA GLY A 207 8.25 -12.68 -6.18
C GLY A 207 8.06 -13.57 -7.37
N LYS A 208 8.07 -14.88 -7.15
CA LYS A 208 8.06 -15.95 -8.13
C LYS A 208 7.08 -15.59 -9.24
N GLN A 209 7.57 -14.89 -10.27
CA GLN A 209 6.73 -14.44 -11.37
C GLN A 209 6.56 -15.55 -12.36
N LEU A 210 5.34 -15.90 -12.64
CA LEU A 210 5.01 -16.88 -13.66
C LEU A 210 5.44 -16.33 -15.03
N ILE A 211 6.43 -16.96 -15.65
CA ILE A 211 6.89 -16.61 -17.00
C ILE A 211 6.04 -17.33 -18.05
N LYS A 212 5.74 -18.63 -17.80
CA LYS A 212 5.18 -19.50 -18.83
C LYS A 212 4.40 -20.65 -18.22
N ILE A 213 3.33 -21.07 -18.89
CA ILE A 213 2.63 -22.32 -18.60
C ILE A 213 2.79 -23.24 -19.82
N THR A 214 3.27 -24.46 -19.59
CA THR A 214 3.43 -25.47 -20.66
C THR A 214 2.78 -26.79 -20.25
N ASP A 215 2.52 -27.63 -21.23
CA ASP A 215 2.26 -29.07 -20.98
C ASP A 215 3.58 -29.82 -20.67
N ILE A 216 3.47 -31.10 -20.36
CA ILE A 216 4.63 -31.95 -20.04
C ILE A 216 5.60 -32.14 -21.23
N LEU A 217 5.21 -31.72 -22.43
CA LEU A 217 6.03 -31.74 -23.63
C LEU A 217 6.65 -30.38 -23.94
N GLY A 218 6.46 -29.39 -23.07
CA GLY A 218 7.00 -28.03 -23.22
C GLY A 218 6.23 -27.13 -24.18
N ARG A 219 5.06 -27.54 -24.66
CA ARG A 219 4.22 -26.74 -25.55
C ARG A 219 3.42 -25.73 -24.73
N ASP A 220 3.29 -24.51 -25.24
CA ASP A 220 2.49 -23.47 -24.61
C ASP A 220 1.03 -23.88 -24.54
N VAL A 221 0.44 -23.74 -23.35
CA VAL A 221 -0.95 -24.10 -23.10
C VAL A 221 -1.72 -22.87 -22.62
N ARG A 222 -2.83 -22.58 -23.28
CA ARG A 222 -3.84 -21.64 -22.78
C ARG A 222 -4.65 -22.34 -21.66
N VAL A 223 -5.04 -21.58 -20.64
CA VAL A 223 -5.55 -22.07 -19.33
C VAL A 223 -6.88 -22.86 -19.39
N GLU A 224 -7.41 -23.15 -20.56
CA GLU A 224 -8.72 -23.83 -20.74
C GLU A 224 -8.63 -25.36 -20.85
N CYS A 225 -7.45 -25.95 -20.70
CA CYS A 225 -7.29 -27.41 -20.80
C CYS A 225 -7.67 -28.08 -19.48
N LYS A 226 -8.72 -28.92 -19.49
CA LYS A 226 -9.12 -29.77 -18.36
C LYS A 226 -8.46 -31.16 -18.46
N TYR A 227 -8.24 -31.78 -17.28
CA TYR A 227 -7.65 -33.12 -17.14
C TYR A 227 -6.22 -33.25 -17.67
N VAL A 228 -5.42 -32.18 -17.56
CA VAL A 228 -4.03 -32.15 -17.98
C VAL A 228 -3.09 -31.75 -16.85
N VAL A 229 -1.85 -32.21 -16.98
CA VAL A 229 -0.77 -31.74 -16.11
C VAL A 229 -0.11 -30.57 -16.77
N LEU A 230 -0.06 -29.44 -16.06
CA LEU A 230 0.60 -28.21 -16.49
C LEU A 230 1.87 -27.97 -15.68
N LEU A 231 2.87 -27.43 -16.35
CA LEU A 231 4.12 -26.96 -15.77
C LEU A 231 4.09 -25.42 -15.73
N TYR A 232 4.09 -24.85 -14.53
CA TYR A 232 4.18 -23.42 -14.27
C TYR A 232 5.65 -23.08 -14.09
N ILE A 233 6.22 -22.36 -15.03
CA ILE A 233 7.65 -21.98 -15.07
C ILE A 233 7.77 -20.53 -14.58
N TYR A 234 8.65 -20.31 -13.63
CA TYR A 234 8.84 -19.02 -12.97
C TYR A 234 10.20 -18.41 -13.31
N ASN A 235 10.32 -17.09 -13.07
CA ASN A 235 11.52 -16.30 -13.34
C ASN A 235 12.77 -16.72 -12.55
N ASP A 236 12.59 -17.42 -11.42
CA ASP A 236 13.65 -17.99 -10.59
C ASP A 236 14.16 -19.35 -11.11
N GLY A 237 13.63 -19.80 -12.27
CA GLY A 237 13.94 -21.11 -12.86
C GLY A 237 13.19 -22.28 -12.19
N SER A 238 12.38 -22.03 -11.17
CA SER A 238 11.60 -23.10 -10.54
C SER A 238 10.39 -23.47 -11.39
N ILE A 239 9.98 -24.75 -11.25
CA ILE A 239 8.84 -25.31 -11.99
C ILE A 239 7.87 -25.93 -10.99
N GLU A 240 6.62 -25.51 -11.04
CA GLU A 240 5.51 -26.13 -10.31
C GLU A 240 4.67 -26.98 -11.24
N LYS A 241 4.36 -28.18 -10.81
CA LYS A 241 3.48 -29.11 -11.52
C LYS A 241 2.07 -29.03 -10.92
N LYS A 242 1.08 -28.64 -11.74
CA LYS A 242 -0.33 -28.60 -11.32
C LYS A 242 -1.19 -29.50 -12.19
N TYR A 243 -2.12 -30.21 -11.57
CA TYR A 243 -3.13 -30.96 -12.28
C TYR A 243 -4.43 -30.17 -12.35
N VAL A 244 -4.86 -29.83 -13.54
CA VAL A 244 -6.10 -29.09 -13.79
C VAL A 244 -7.21 -30.11 -14.07
N LYS A 245 -8.25 -30.09 -13.24
CA LYS A 245 -9.43 -30.96 -13.36
C LYS A 245 -10.52 -30.32 -14.19
#